data_08f09a43c4935f66add5b71cdd8149c8
#
_entry.id   08f09a43c4935f66add5b71cdd8149c8
#
_cell.length_a   1.000
_cell.length_b   1.000
_cell.length_c   1.000
_cell.angle_alpha   90.00
_cell.angle_beta   90.00
_cell.angle_gamma   90.00
#
_symmetry.space_group_name_H-M   'P 1'
#
loop_
_entity.id
_entity.type
_entity.pdbx_description
1 polymer ?
#
loop_
_entity_poly.entity_id
_entity_poly.type
_entity_poly.pdbx_seq_one_letter_code
_entity_poly.pdbx_strand_id
1 'polypeptide(L)'
;MMQSLVFTGQVVDITNLPIHLKNLFIAEKLHYQPQPPAQGLYLLYEESGLALAKAGYKGVVRVDFVQGTARHRRLFGGGELLSRAIQAKNQPLVWDATGGLGRDAFVMASLGLDVVVFEHNLYVHALLADGLQRARADEHTAPIAQRINLHYGSINLLEPTQKQIPLPDVVYLDPMYPQKQKSAAVKKEMAYFHELLGTADADNDQALLLAAQKFARKRVVVKRPANGVVLAEKTPAFQYLGKTTRFDGYIPL
;
A
#
# COMPACT_ATOMS: atom_id res chain seq x y z
N MET A 1 19.29 0.93 12.10
CA MET A 1 18.54 2.21 11.99
C MET A 1 18.51 2.58 10.51
N MET A 2 17.32 2.68 9.89
CA MET A 2 17.22 3.21 8.53
C MET A 2 17.64 4.68 8.55
N GLN A 3 18.47 5.06 7.56
CA GLN A 3 18.89 6.45 7.41
C GLN A 3 17.70 7.26 6.89
N SER A 4 17.39 8.40 7.52
CA SER A 4 16.32 9.30 7.05
C SER A 4 16.60 9.77 5.62
N LEU A 5 15.55 9.80 4.78
CA LEU A 5 15.69 10.25 3.41
C LEU A 5 15.84 11.77 3.35
N VAL A 6 16.62 12.23 2.38
CA VAL A 6 16.69 13.65 2.04
C VAL A 6 15.41 14.05 1.30
N PHE A 7 14.92 15.24 1.60
CA PHE A 7 13.79 15.86 0.92
C PHE A 7 14.26 17.00 0.02
N THR A 8 13.82 17.02 -1.23
CA THR A 8 14.15 18.04 -2.22
C THR A 8 12.93 18.40 -3.08
N GLY A 9 13.04 19.46 -3.89
CA GLY A 9 11.99 19.90 -4.82
C GLY A 9 11.38 21.25 -4.47
N GLN A 10 10.12 21.46 -4.83
CA GLN A 10 9.42 22.73 -4.66
C GLN A 10 8.96 22.93 -3.22
N VAL A 11 9.88 23.07 -2.28
CA VAL A 11 9.54 23.45 -0.92
C VAL A 11 9.89 24.92 -0.71
N VAL A 12 8.88 25.75 -0.66
CA VAL A 12 9.03 27.19 -0.38
C VAL A 12 8.90 27.45 1.11
N ASP A 13 8.00 26.74 1.80
CA ASP A 13 7.74 26.91 3.22
C ASP A 13 7.13 25.61 3.81
N ILE A 14 7.77 25.05 4.85
CA ILE A 14 7.29 23.86 5.55
C ILE A 14 5.90 24.09 6.17
N THR A 15 5.57 25.31 6.54
CA THR A 15 4.25 25.64 7.12
C THR A 15 3.11 25.44 6.13
N ASN A 16 3.38 25.51 4.84
CA ASN A 16 2.39 25.36 3.77
C ASN A 16 2.30 23.94 3.21
N LEU A 17 3.13 23.00 3.70
CA LEU A 17 3.03 21.60 3.27
C LEU A 17 1.74 20.94 3.77
N PRO A 18 1.19 19.98 3.01
CA PRO A 18 0.12 19.12 3.49
C PRO A 18 0.47 18.43 4.80
N ILE A 19 -0.53 18.19 5.65
CA ILE A 19 -0.34 17.67 7.02
C ILE A 19 0.45 16.35 7.06
N HIS A 20 0.22 15.45 6.10
CA HIS A 20 0.94 14.18 6.02
C HIS A 20 2.43 14.36 5.75
N LEU A 21 2.81 15.40 4.97
CA LEU A 21 4.21 15.76 4.75
C LEU A 21 4.82 16.44 5.98
N LYS A 22 4.09 17.33 6.66
CA LYS A 22 4.55 17.92 7.93
C LYS A 22 4.85 16.84 8.96
N ASN A 23 3.96 15.86 9.11
CA ASN A 23 4.15 14.74 10.03
C ASN A 23 5.39 13.90 9.67
N LEU A 24 5.62 13.65 8.38
CA LEU A 24 6.81 12.97 7.90
C LEU A 24 8.08 13.75 8.25
N PHE A 25 8.10 15.06 8.03
CA PHE A 25 9.24 15.91 8.38
C PHE A 25 9.57 15.87 9.87
N ILE A 26 8.56 15.95 10.73
CA ILE A 26 8.73 15.94 12.18
C ILE A 26 9.21 14.57 12.67
N ALA A 27 8.55 13.49 12.22
CA ALA A 27 8.84 12.13 12.68
C ALA A 27 10.23 11.64 12.24
N GLU A 28 10.61 11.90 10.99
CA GLU A 28 11.86 11.43 10.40
C GLU A 28 13.00 12.44 10.49
N LYS A 29 12.75 13.63 11.02
CA LYS A 29 13.72 14.75 11.06
C LYS A 29 14.33 15.04 9.69
N LEU A 30 13.49 15.05 8.66
CA LEU A 30 13.93 15.24 7.28
C LEU A 30 14.57 16.62 7.11
N HIS A 31 15.63 16.65 6.33
CA HIS A 31 16.30 17.88 5.95
C HIS A 31 15.98 18.23 4.50
N TYR A 32 15.52 19.45 4.27
CA TYR A 32 15.39 19.97 2.91
C TYR A 32 16.78 20.30 2.33
N GLN A 33 17.00 19.86 1.09
CA GLN A 33 18.15 20.22 0.30
C GLN A 33 17.67 20.75 -1.04
N PRO A 34 18.25 21.85 -1.56
CA PRO A 34 17.82 22.43 -2.85
C PRO A 34 18.19 21.55 -4.06
N GLN A 35 19.10 20.60 -3.89
CA GLN A 35 19.54 19.66 -4.93
C GLN A 35 19.41 18.23 -4.45
N PRO A 36 19.14 17.27 -5.36
CA PRO A 36 19.18 15.85 -5.05
C PRO A 36 20.52 15.43 -4.43
N PRO A 37 20.54 14.42 -3.54
CA PRO A 37 21.77 13.87 -2.98
C PRO A 37 22.63 13.22 -4.08
N ALA A 38 23.95 13.08 -3.84
CA ALA A 38 24.87 12.44 -4.77
C ALA A 38 24.57 10.94 -4.95
N GLN A 39 23.96 10.28 -3.96
CA GLN A 39 23.66 8.84 -3.98
C GLN A 39 22.45 8.51 -3.10
N GLY A 40 21.88 7.31 -3.32
CA GLY A 40 20.78 6.76 -2.51
C GLY A 40 19.39 7.24 -2.94
N LEU A 41 18.38 6.84 -2.18
CA LEU A 41 16.99 7.24 -2.34
C LEU A 41 16.76 8.62 -1.71
N TYR A 42 15.81 9.37 -2.28
CA TYR A 42 15.37 10.65 -1.72
C TYR A 42 13.90 10.91 -2.06
N LEU A 43 13.25 11.76 -1.27
CA LEU A 43 11.91 12.23 -1.54
C LEU A 43 11.97 13.50 -2.40
N LEU A 44 11.18 13.52 -3.46
CA LEU A 44 11.02 14.63 -4.39
C LEU A 44 9.59 15.13 -4.32
N TYR A 45 9.41 16.41 -4.04
CA TYR A 45 8.09 17.05 -4.05
C TYR A 45 8.03 18.09 -5.16
N GLU A 46 7.10 17.90 -6.08
CA GLU A 46 6.88 18.73 -7.25
C GLU A 46 5.38 19.05 -7.39
N GLU A 47 5.03 19.86 -8.39
CA GLU A 47 3.63 20.16 -8.73
C GLU A 47 2.79 18.89 -8.96
N SER A 48 3.41 17.84 -9.51
CA SER A 48 2.79 16.52 -9.71
C SER A 48 2.64 15.69 -8.42
N GLY A 49 3.08 16.20 -7.26
CA GLY A 49 2.99 15.58 -5.94
C GLY A 49 4.27 14.89 -5.49
N LEU A 50 4.18 14.18 -4.36
CA LEU A 50 5.29 13.49 -3.72
C LEU A 50 5.74 12.27 -4.52
N ALA A 51 7.05 12.08 -4.62
CA ALA A 51 7.67 10.95 -5.29
C ALA A 51 8.89 10.42 -4.53
N LEU A 52 9.18 9.14 -4.72
CA LEU A 52 10.44 8.51 -4.33
C LEU A 52 11.35 8.44 -5.57
N ALA A 53 12.55 8.99 -5.46
CA ALA A 53 13.56 9.04 -6.50
C ALA A 53 14.86 8.41 -6.04
N LYS A 54 15.77 8.13 -6.98
CA LYS A 54 17.11 7.62 -6.69
C LYS A 54 18.15 8.41 -7.47
N ALA A 55 19.20 8.85 -6.78
CA ALA A 55 20.30 9.61 -7.36
C ALA A 55 20.95 8.85 -8.51
N GLY A 56 21.24 9.56 -9.61
CA GLY A 56 21.82 8.97 -10.82
C GLY A 56 20.87 8.13 -11.67
N TYR A 57 19.60 7.95 -11.27
CA TYR A 57 18.61 7.18 -12.03
C TYR A 57 17.48 8.07 -12.55
N LYS A 58 17.08 7.83 -13.80
CA LYS A 58 15.92 8.51 -14.39
C LYS A 58 14.61 7.88 -13.93
N GLY A 59 13.62 8.74 -13.66
CA GLY A 59 12.25 8.38 -13.27
C GLY A 59 12.10 8.14 -11.78
N VAL A 60 10.87 8.31 -11.35
CA VAL A 60 10.44 8.31 -9.96
C VAL A 60 9.34 7.28 -9.73
N VAL A 61 9.09 6.93 -8.47
CA VAL A 61 7.92 6.17 -8.03
C VAL A 61 6.96 7.14 -7.35
N ARG A 62 5.75 7.24 -7.87
CA ARG A 62 4.68 8.11 -7.37
C ARG A 62 3.38 7.33 -7.31
N VAL A 63 2.57 7.61 -6.32
CA VAL A 63 1.18 7.11 -6.31
C VAL A 63 0.35 8.03 -7.21
N ASP A 64 -0.28 7.46 -8.22
CA ASP A 64 -1.18 8.18 -9.11
C ASP A 64 -2.40 7.30 -9.45
N PHE A 65 -3.58 7.73 -8.99
CA PHE A 65 -4.85 7.05 -9.23
C PHE A 65 -5.65 7.67 -10.39
N VAL A 66 -5.26 8.86 -10.83
CA VAL A 66 -5.98 9.62 -11.85
C VAL A 66 -5.58 9.15 -13.26
N GLN A 67 -4.29 8.88 -13.46
CA GLN A 67 -3.72 8.60 -14.77
C GLN A 67 -3.04 7.22 -14.86
N GLY A 68 -2.59 6.84 -16.05
CA GLY A 68 -1.73 5.68 -16.27
C GLY A 68 -2.38 4.33 -16.00
N THR A 69 -1.60 3.40 -15.42
CA THR A 69 -2.01 2.00 -15.17
C THR A 69 -3.14 1.88 -14.14
N ALA A 70 -3.28 2.82 -13.21
CA ALA A 70 -4.36 2.83 -12.23
C ALA A 70 -5.71 3.10 -12.92
N ARG A 71 -5.75 4.09 -13.84
CA ARG A 71 -6.92 4.35 -14.68
C ARG A 71 -7.28 3.15 -15.54
N HIS A 72 -6.29 2.50 -16.17
CA HIS A 72 -6.50 1.29 -16.98
C HIS A 72 -7.09 0.14 -16.15
N ARG A 73 -6.55 -0.15 -14.96
CA ARG A 73 -7.08 -1.19 -14.06
C ARG A 73 -8.52 -0.92 -13.64
N ARG A 74 -8.85 0.33 -13.34
CA ARG A 74 -10.20 0.75 -12.98
C ARG A 74 -11.20 0.53 -14.12
N LEU A 75 -10.81 0.85 -15.36
CA LEU A 75 -11.73 0.85 -16.52
C LEU A 75 -11.84 -0.53 -17.20
N PHE A 76 -10.76 -1.33 -17.20
CA PHE A 76 -10.65 -2.52 -18.07
C PHE A 76 -10.45 -3.84 -17.29
N GLY A 77 -10.56 -3.83 -15.99
CA GLY A 77 -10.58 -5.04 -15.19
C GLY A 77 -9.22 -5.43 -14.58
N GLY A 78 -9.21 -6.54 -13.88
CA GLY A 78 -8.13 -7.07 -13.03
C GLY A 78 -8.62 -7.32 -11.60
N GLY A 79 -9.84 -6.85 -11.29
CA GLY A 79 -10.45 -7.01 -9.97
C GLY A 79 -11.39 -8.22 -9.83
N GLU A 80 -11.68 -8.98 -10.89
CA GLU A 80 -12.69 -10.06 -10.80
C GLU A 80 -12.29 -11.15 -9.79
N LEU A 81 -11.05 -11.62 -9.87
CA LEU A 81 -10.56 -12.64 -8.95
C LEU A 81 -10.46 -12.11 -7.52
N LEU A 82 -9.98 -10.86 -7.35
CA LEU A 82 -9.96 -10.16 -6.07
C LEU A 82 -11.40 -10.01 -5.54
N SER A 83 -12.32 -9.50 -6.35
CA SER A 83 -13.74 -9.33 -6.01
C SER A 83 -14.39 -10.61 -5.50
N ARG A 84 -14.10 -11.74 -6.15
CA ARG A 84 -14.56 -13.07 -5.71
C ARG A 84 -13.93 -13.48 -4.39
N ALA A 85 -12.62 -13.30 -4.23
CA ALA A 85 -11.89 -13.69 -3.02
C ALA A 85 -12.37 -12.93 -1.77
N ILE A 86 -12.59 -11.62 -1.89
CA ILE A 86 -13.11 -10.78 -0.80
C ILE A 86 -14.64 -10.79 -0.69
N GLN A 87 -15.34 -11.48 -1.61
CA GLN A 87 -16.81 -11.49 -1.69
C GLN A 87 -17.42 -10.09 -1.81
N ALA A 88 -16.92 -9.27 -2.73
CA ALA A 88 -17.32 -7.88 -2.88
C ALA A 88 -18.85 -7.67 -3.04
N LYS A 89 -19.58 -8.65 -3.61
CA LYS A 89 -21.06 -8.61 -3.74
C LYS A 89 -21.79 -8.45 -2.39
N ASN A 90 -21.17 -8.89 -1.30
CA ASN A 90 -21.72 -8.78 0.05
C ASN A 90 -21.37 -7.46 0.74
N GLN A 91 -20.78 -6.51 0.04
CA GLN A 91 -20.35 -5.20 0.54
C GLN A 91 -19.57 -5.26 1.87
N PRO A 92 -18.52 -6.10 1.99
CA PRO A 92 -17.77 -6.22 3.24
C PRO A 92 -16.99 -4.93 3.54
N LEU A 93 -16.84 -4.60 4.83
CA LEU A 93 -15.78 -3.71 5.28
C LEU A 93 -14.45 -4.45 5.16
N VAL A 94 -13.50 -3.87 4.43
CA VAL A 94 -12.19 -4.50 4.18
C VAL A 94 -11.09 -3.71 4.88
N TRP A 95 -10.21 -4.42 5.59
CA TRP A 95 -8.90 -3.88 5.97
C TRP A 95 -7.84 -4.38 4.98
N ASP A 96 -7.18 -3.47 4.29
CA ASP A 96 -5.92 -3.74 3.58
C ASP A 96 -4.76 -3.49 4.56
N ALA A 97 -4.21 -4.57 5.12
CA ALA A 97 -3.20 -4.48 6.15
C ALA A 97 -1.75 -4.37 5.61
N THR A 98 -1.61 -4.26 4.30
CA THR A 98 -0.34 -4.16 3.56
C THR A 98 -0.43 -3.10 2.47
N GLY A 99 -0.82 -1.89 2.84
CA GLY A 99 -1.24 -0.80 1.95
C GLY A 99 -0.34 -0.52 0.75
N GLY A 100 0.97 -0.44 0.96
CA GLY A 100 1.93 -0.15 -0.10
C GLY A 100 1.54 1.11 -0.87
N LEU A 101 1.49 1.01 -2.21
CA LEU A 101 1.01 2.11 -3.07
C LEU A 101 -0.52 2.18 -3.22
N GLY A 102 -1.28 1.42 -2.45
CA GLY A 102 -2.73 1.47 -2.41
C GLY A 102 -3.45 0.94 -3.64
N ARG A 103 -2.78 0.19 -4.51
CA ARG A 103 -3.35 -0.26 -5.79
C ARG A 103 -4.53 -1.19 -5.64
N ASP A 104 -4.41 -2.19 -4.78
CA ASP A 104 -5.50 -3.15 -4.54
C ASP A 104 -6.60 -2.52 -3.69
N ALA A 105 -6.25 -1.67 -2.71
CA ALA A 105 -7.21 -0.87 -1.97
C ALA A 105 -8.07 0.02 -2.89
N PHE A 106 -7.45 0.66 -3.87
CA PHE A 106 -8.18 1.49 -4.84
C PHE A 106 -9.09 0.66 -5.75
N VAL A 107 -8.67 -0.55 -6.14
CA VAL A 107 -9.54 -1.50 -6.87
C VAL A 107 -10.73 -1.90 -6.00
N MET A 108 -10.50 -2.27 -4.73
CA MET A 108 -11.59 -2.64 -3.80
C MET A 108 -12.57 -1.48 -3.59
N ALA A 109 -12.06 -0.26 -3.41
CA ALA A 109 -12.89 0.94 -3.28
C ALA A 109 -13.68 1.25 -4.56
N SER A 110 -13.11 0.98 -5.75
CA SER A 110 -13.80 1.15 -7.04
C SER A 110 -14.96 0.16 -7.25
N LEU A 111 -14.96 -0.95 -6.50
CA LEU A 111 -16.10 -1.89 -6.41
C LEU A 111 -17.20 -1.43 -5.44
N GLY A 112 -17.06 -0.24 -4.85
CA GLY A 112 -18.02 0.35 -3.91
C GLY A 112 -17.76 -0.01 -2.44
N LEU A 113 -16.66 -0.67 -2.11
CA LEU A 113 -16.34 -1.10 -0.74
C LEU A 113 -15.70 0.03 0.07
N ASP A 114 -15.98 0.07 1.36
CA ASP A 114 -15.22 0.88 2.30
C ASP A 114 -13.96 0.10 2.71
N VAL A 115 -12.80 0.76 2.59
CA VAL A 115 -11.49 0.15 2.80
C VAL A 115 -10.70 0.94 3.83
N VAL A 116 -10.26 0.28 4.89
CA VAL A 116 -9.28 0.82 5.83
C VAL A 116 -7.91 0.27 5.45
N VAL A 117 -6.96 1.14 5.18
CA VAL A 117 -5.61 0.78 4.73
C VAL A 117 -4.61 1.04 5.84
N PHE A 118 -3.76 0.06 6.12
CA PHE A 118 -2.63 0.20 7.04
C PHE A 118 -1.32 0.14 6.27
N GLU A 119 -0.45 1.12 6.52
CA GLU A 119 0.91 1.16 5.98
C GLU A 119 1.88 1.55 7.09
N HIS A 120 2.84 0.68 7.38
CA HIS A 120 3.77 0.83 8.50
C HIS A 120 5.02 1.61 8.15
N ASN A 121 5.40 1.67 6.88
CA ASN A 121 6.52 2.48 6.45
C ASN A 121 6.07 3.92 6.23
N LEU A 122 6.66 4.86 6.97
CA LEU A 122 6.23 6.26 6.97
C LEU A 122 6.40 6.93 5.59
N TYR A 123 7.43 6.58 4.84
CA TYR A 123 7.65 7.14 3.49
C TYR A 123 6.61 6.62 2.49
N VAL A 124 6.31 5.33 2.53
CA VAL A 124 5.27 4.73 1.67
C VAL A 124 3.88 5.26 2.06
N HIS A 125 3.60 5.38 3.35
CA HIS A 125 2.39 6.02 3.87
C HIS A 125 2.24 7.46 3.35
N ALA A 126 3.32 8.26 3.37
CA ALA A 126 3.28 9.64 2.86
C ALA A 126 3.04 9.71 1.35
N LEU A 127 3.67 8.81 0.57
CA LEU A 127 3.41 8.69 -0.88
C LEU A 127 1.95 8.34 -1.16
N LEU A 128 1.39 7.39 -0.40
CA LEU A 128 0.00 6.97 -0.54
C LEU A 128 -0.97 8.08 -0.12
N ALA A 129 -0.70 8.76 0.99
CA ALA A 129 -1.50 9.88 1.48
C ALA A 129 -1.57 11.02 0.45
N ASP A 130 -0.43 11.38 -0.16
CA ASP A 130 -0.35 12.37 -1.22
C ASP A 130 -1.16 11.96 -2.46
N GLY A 131 -1.00 10.69 -2.90
CA GLY A 131 -1.76 10.15 -4.02
C GLY A 131 -3.28 10.15 -3.78
N LEU A 132 -3.72 9.77 -2.58
CA LEU A 132 -5.13 9.80 -2.19
C LEU A 132 -5.66 11.23 -2.09
N GLN A 133 -4.87 12.19 -1.62
CA GLN A 133 -5.27 13.60 -1.58
C GLN A 133 -5.52 14.14 -3.00
N ARG A 134 -4.61 13.86 -3.94
CA ARG A 134 -4.79 14.24 -5.36
C ARG A 134 -5.99 13.54 -5.98
N ALA A 135 -6.20 12.25 -5.68
CA ALA A 135 -7.35 11.50 -6.15
C ALA A 135 -8.69 12.05 -5.60
N ARG A 136 -8.71 12.58 -4.38
CA ARG A 136 -9.89 13.24 -3.79
C ARG A 136 -10.20 14.60 -4.42
N ALA A 137 -9.22 15.24 -5.04
CA ALA A 137 -9.39 16.51 -5.75
C ALA A 137 -9.84 16.33 -7.21
N ASP A 138 -9.77 15.12 -7.77
CA ASP A 138 -10.20 14.81 -9.13
C ASP A 138 -11.64 14.26 -9.16
N GLU A 139 -12.50 14.79 -9.98
CA GLU A 139 -13.95 14.48 -10.03
C GLU A 139 -14.26 12.99 -10.31
N HIS A 140 -13.41 12.31 -11.08
CA HIS A 140 -13.63 10.91 -11.47
C HIS A 140 -13.13 9.92 -10.42
N THR A 141 -12.13 10.32 -9.62
CA THR A 141 -11.53 9.45 -8.60
C THR A 141 -11.95 9.79 -7.19
N ALA A 142 -12.48 11.00 -6.94
CA ALA A 142 -12.95 11.43 -5.62
C ALA A 142 -13.94 10.45 -4.97
N PRO A 143 -15.00 9.95 -5.66
CA PRO A 143 -15.95 9.02 -5.05
C PRO A 143 -15.32 7.69 -4.62
N ILE A 144 -14.21 7.29 -5.27
CA ILE A 144 -13.45 6.08 -4.93
C ILE A 144 -12.51 6.36 -3.76
N ALA A 145 -11.72 7.44 -3.85
CA ALA A 145 -10.73 7.80 -2.83
C ALA A 145 -11.35 8.17 -1.48
N GLN A 146 -12.60 8.66 -1.46
CA GLN A 146 -13.37 8.93 -0.24
C GLN A 146 -13.72 7.68 0.55
N ARG A 147 -13.77 6.49 -0.09
CA ARG A 147 -14.00 5.19 0.55
C ARG A 147 -12.75 4.61 1.19
N ILE A 148 -11.58 5.24 1.01
CA ILE A 148 -10.31 4.76 1.54
C ILE A 148 -9.92 5.59 2.75
N ASN A 149 -9.82 4.92 3.91
CA ASN A 149 -9.32 5.49 5.15
C ASN A 149 -7.92 4.95 5.42
N LEU A 150 -6.91 5.82 5.37
CA LEU A 150 -5.49 5.47 5.51
C LEU A 150 -5.01 5.68 6.94
N HIS A 151 -4.42 4.65 7.53
CA HIS A 151 -3.79 4.66 8.85
C HIS A 151 -2.30 4.35 8.75
N TYR A 152 -1.50 5.11 9.51
CA TYR A 152 -0.10 4.82 9.70
C TYR A 152 0.07 3.74 10.77
N GLY A 153 0.82 2.69 10.46
CA GLY A 153 1.14 1.60 11.37
C GLY A 153 0.84 0.21 10.80
N SER A 154 1.01 -0.79 11.65
CA SER A 154 0.73 -2.20 11.34
C SER A 154 -0.38 -2.73 12.22
N ILE A 155 -1.24 -3.61 11.68
CA ILE A 155 -2.27 -4.31 12.46
C ILE A 155 -1.69 -5.20 13.56
N ASN A 156 -0.42 -5.60 13.45
CA ASN A 156 0.27 -6.39 14.48
C ASN A 156 0.40 -5.64 15.82
N LEU A 157 0.36 -4.29 15.76
CA LEU A 157 0.51 -3.41 16.92
C LEU A 157 -0.84 -2.89 17.45
N LEU A 158 -1.94 -3.28 16.82
CA LEU A 158 -3.27 -2.88 17.27
C LEU A 158 -3.74 -3.78 18.41
N GLU A 159 -4.28 -3.15 19.45
CA GLU A 159 -4.98 -3.88 20.50
C GLU A 159 -6.45 -4.07 20.10
N PRO A 160 -7.03 -5.28 20.25
CA PRO A 160 -8.43 -5.54 19.91
C PRO A 160 -9.44 -4.67 20.66
N THR A 161 -9.01 -4.05 21.76
CA THR A 161 -9.81 -3.13 22.59
C THR A 161 -9.86 -1.70 22.06
N GLN A 162 -9.04 -1.35 21.06
CA GLN A 162 -9.07 -0.02 20.42
C GLN A 162 -10.31 0.12 19.53
N LYS A 163 -11.40 0.63 20.11
CA LYS A 163 -12.72 0.81 19.45
C LYS A 163 -12.76 1.91 18.37
N GLN A 164 -11.64 2.53 18.02
CA GLN A 164 -11.64 3.68 17.11
C GLN A 164 -11.81 3.30 15.64
N ILE A 165 -11.49 2.05 15.27
CA ILE A 165 -11.60 1.56 13.90
C ILE A 165 -12.58 0.38 13.91
N PRO A 166 -13.65 0.40 13.08
CA PRO A 166 -14.60 -0.73 13.01
C PRO A 166 -13.91 -2.01 12.57
N LEU A 167 -14.20 -3.14 13.24
CA LEU A 167 -13.64 -4.45 12.89
C LEU A 167 -14.07 -4.86 11.48
N PRO A 168 -13.12 -5.39 10.66
CA PRO A 168 -13.37 -5.71 9.27
C PRO A 168 -14.15 -7.03 9.13
N ASP A 169 -14.95 -7.14 8.07
CA ASP A 169 -15.44 -8.43 7.61
C ASP A 169 -14.30 -9.25 6.98
N VAL A 170 -13.43 -8.58 6.23
CA VAL A 170 -12.30 -9.18 5.50
C VAL A 170 -11.03 -8.43 5.83
N VAL A 171 -9.96 -9.17 6.16
CA VAL A 171 -8.59 -8.63 6.15
C VAL A 171 -7.89 -9.11 4.89
N TYR A 172 -7.40 -8.17 4.10
CA TYR A 172 -6.64 -8.40 2.88
C TYR A 172 -5.16 -8.18 3.15
N LEU A 173 -4.32 -9.09 2.61
CA LEU A 173 -2.86 -9.06 2.72
C LEU A 173 -2.21 -9.25 1.34
N ASP A 174 -1.27 -8.38 0.99
CA ASP A 174 -0.34 -8.55 -0.15
C ASP A 174 1.10 -8.29 0.32
N PRO A 175 1.62 -9.11 1.28
CA PRO A 175 2.97 -8.93 1.79
C PRO A 175 3.99 -9.12 0.66
N MET A 176 5.10 -8.37 0.74
CA MET A 176 6.17 -8.45 -0.24
C MET A 176 6.64 -9.88 -0.44
N TYR A 177 6.65 -10.33 -1.68
CA TYR A 177 7.11 -11.64 -2.08
C TYR A 177 8.29 -11.50 -3.04
N PRO A 178 9.37 -12.29 -2.89
CA PRO A 178 10.49 -12.28 -3.84
C PRO A 178 10.00 -12.71 -5.23
N GLN A 179 9.67 -11.78 -6.11
CA GLN A 179 9.16 -12.08 -7.44
C GLN A 179 10.27 -12.11 -8.49
N LYS A 180 10.20 -13.08 -9.43
CA LYS A 180 10.90 -13.00 -10.71
C LYS A 180 10.23 -11.91 -11.56
N GLN A 181 10.91 -10.81 -11.75
CA GLN A 181 10.37 -9.56 -12.32
C GLN A 181 10.16 -9.63 -13.83
N LYS A 182 9.03 -9.09 -14.33
CA LYS A 182 8.63 -9.21 -15.74
C LYS A 182 8.79 -7.93 -16.59
N SER A 183 8.83 -6.72 -16.01
CA SER A 183 8.96 -5.46 -16.78
C SER A 183 9.95 -4.48 -16.17
N ALA A 184 10.50 -3.55 -16.98
CA ALA A 184 11.49 -2.56 -16.51
C ALA A 184 10.89 -1.57 -15.48
N ALA A 185 9.63 -1.14 -15.65
CA ALA A 185 8.96 -0.23 -14.72
C ALA A 185 8.66 -0.90 -13.37
N VAL A 186 8.15 -2.14 -13.39
CA VAL A 186 7.94 -2.94 -12.18
C VAL A 186 9.26 -3.26 -11.48
N LYS A 187 10.33 -3.50 -12.28
CA LYS A 187 11.68 -3.72 -11.73
C LYS A 187 12.18 -2.51 -10.94
N LYS A 188 12.02 -1.30 -11.47
CA LYS A 188 12.47 -0.07 -10.82
C LYS A 188 11.73 0.18 -9.50
N GLU A 189 10.41 0.13 -9.52
CA GLU A 189 9.58 0.32 -8.34
C GLU A 189 9.92 -0.69 -7.24
N MET A 190 9.99 -1.98 -7.61
CA MET A 190 10.38 -3.04 -6.66
C MET A 190 11.81 -2.85 -6.15
N ALA A 191 12.75 -2.40 -6.98
CA ALA A 191 14.12 -2.13 -6.55
C ALA A 191 14.17 -0.99 -5.52
N TYR A 192 13.41 0.09 -5.73
CA TYR A 192 13.34 1.19 -4.76
C TYR A 192 12.69 0.75 -3.45
N PHE A 193 11.64 -0.07 -3.52
CA PHE A 193 11.02 -0.61 -2.31
C PHE A 193 11.90 -1.64 -1.58
N HIS A 194 12.61 -2.50 -2.28
CA HIS A 194 13.59 -3.40 -1.63
C HIS A 194 14.70 -2.62 -0.92
N GLU A 195 15.17 -1.54 -1.54
CA GLU A 195 16.18 -0.67 -0.92
C GLU A 195 15.60 0.09 0.30
N LEU A 196 14.32 0.52 0.23
CA LEU A 196 13.65 1.27 1.27
C LEU A 196 13.21 0.39 2.45
N LEU A 197 12.66 -0.79 2.17
CA LEU A 197 11.96 -1.63 3.15
C LEU A 197 12.77 -2.86 3.58
N GLY A 198 13.84 -3.19 2.84
CA GLY A 198 14.57 -4.45 3.04
C GLY A 198 13.88 -5.66 2.40
N THR A 199 14.34 -6.85 2.78
CA THR A 199 13.79 -8.13 2.31
C THR A 199 12.61 -8.58 3.18
N ALA A 200 11.75 -9.44 2.61
CA ALA A 200 10.66 -10.08 3.36
C ALA A 200 11.20 -10.82 4.61
N ASP A 201 10.48 -10.70 5.71
CA ASP A 201 10.80 -11.32 6.99
C ASP A 201 9.73 -12.37 7.34
N ALA A 202 10.15 -13.62 7.50
CA ALA A 202 9.25 -14.75 7.76
C ALA A 202 8.53 -14.64 9.12
N ASP A 203 9.20 -14.11 10.14
CA ASP A 203 8.60 -13.93 11.48
C ASP A 203 7.50 -12.85 11.41
N ASN A 204 7.73 -11.81 10.63
CA ASN A 204 6.72 -10.77 10.38
C ASN A 204 5.52 -11.31 9.59
N ASP A 205 5.72 -12.20 8.63
CA ASP A 205 4.66 -12.85 7.85
C ASP A 205 3.73 -13.70 8.75
N GLN A 206 4.29 -14.44 9.70
CA GLN A 206 3.53 -15.23 10.68
C GLN A 206 2.71 -14.33 11.62
N ALA A 207 3.34 -13.31 12.19
CA ALA A 207 2.68 -12.35 13.07
C ALA A 207 1.56 -11.61 12.35
N LEU A 208 1.77 -11.21 11.08
CA LEU A 208 0.80 -10.52 10.26
C LEU A 208 -0.43 -11.42 9.98
N LEU A 209 -0.23 -12.68 9.59
CA LEU A 209 -1.34 -13.61 9.35
C LEU A 209 -2.13 -13.87 10.62
N LEU A 210 -1.45 -14.06 11.75
CA LEU A 210 -2.10 -14.27 13.04
C LEU A 210 -2.95 -13.06 13.46
N ALA A 211 -2.40 -11.84 13.34
CA ALA A 211 -3.14 -10.62 13.61
C ALA A 211 -4.36 -10.48 12.70
N ALA A 212 -4.18 -10.72 11.39
CA ALA A 212 -5.27 -10.69 10.42
C ALA A 212 -6.41 -11.65 10.79
N GLN A 213 -6.09 -12.88 11.23
CA GLN A 213 -7.10 -13.85 11.66
C GLN A 213 -7.81 -13.46 12.95
N LYS A 214 -7.16 -12.72 13.86
CA LYS A 214 -7.78 -12.20 15.10
C LYS A 214 -8.76 -11.08 14.83
N PHE A 215 -8.49 -10.21 13.83
CA PHE A 215 -9.34 -9.06 13.53
C PHE A 215 -10.46 -9.37 12.54
N ALA A 216 -10.24 -10.27 11.58
CA ALA A 216 -11.22 -10.59 10.56
C ALA A 216 -12.49 -11.23 11.18
N ARG A 217 -13.66 -10.77 10.76
CA ARG A 217 -14.96 -11.35 11.20
C ARG A 217 -15.41 -12.53 10.34
N LYS A 218 -15.00 -12.56 9.04
CA LYS A 218 -15.45 -13.58 8.08
C LYS A 218 -14.31 -14.33 7.43
N ARG A 219 -13.23 -13.63 7.01
CA ARG A 219 -12.10 -14.25 6.33
C ARG A 219 -10.86 -13.36 6.27
N VAL A 220 -9.72 -14.01 6.11
CA VAL A 220 -8.48 -13.37 5.65
C VAL A 220 -8.21 -13.78 4.21
N VAL A 221 -7.79 -12.85 3.37
CA VAL A 221 -7.46 -13.08 1.95
C VAL A 221 -6.03 -12.63 1.72
N VAL A 222 -5.18 -13.56 1.29
CA VAL A 222 -3.75 -13.30 1.04
C VAL A 222 -3.46 -13.44 -0.44
N LYS A 223 -2.94 -12.40 -1.07
CA LYS A 223 -2.48 -12.44 -2.46
C LYS A 223 -1.12 -13.08 -2.57
N ARG A 224 -0.97 -14.00 -3.53
CA ARG A 224 0.27 -14.71 -3.82
C ARG A 224 0.48 -14.86 -5.32
N PRO A 225 1.74 -15.01 -5.80
CA PRO A 225 1.99 -15.52 -7.13
C PRO A 225 1.34 -16.91 -7.30
N ALA A 226 0.86 -17.23 -8.51
CA ALA A 226 0.15 -18.50 -8.74
C ALA A 226 0.93 -19.73 -8.23
N ASN A 227 2.26 -19.73 -8.40
CA ASN A 227 3.16 -20.81 -7.97
C ASN A 227 4.01 -20.42 -6.74
N GLY A 228 3.61 -19.37 -5.97
CA GLY A 228 4.33 -18.95 -4.77
C GLY A 228 4.04 -19.88 -3.58
N VAL A 229 4.92 -19.84 -2.57
CA VAL A 229 4.64 -20.51 -1.30
C VAL A 229 3.48 -19.82 -0.56
N VAL A 230 2.75 -20.57 0.24
CA VAL A 230 1.70 -20.03 1.12
C VAL A 230 2.30 -19.15 2.21
N LEU A 231 1.54 -18.17 2.70
CA LEU A 231 2.01 -17.28 3.75
C LEU A 231 2.24 -18.06 5.06
N ALA A 232 3.37 -17.81 5.71
CA ALA A 232 3.74 -18.46 6.98
C ALA A 232 3.64 -19.99 6.94
N GLU A 233 3.84 -20.61 5.76
CA GLU A 233 3.70 -22.06 5.53
C GLU A 233 2.35 -22.66 5.98
N LYS A 234 1.37 -21.79 6.28
CA LYS A 234 0.05 -22.21 6.74
C LYS A 234 -0.85 -22.59 5.55
N THR A 235 -1.41 -23.80 5.59
CA THR A 235 -2.34 -24.26 4.56
C THR A 235 -3.61 -23.39 4.55
N PRO A 236 -4.00 -22.80 3.40
CA PRO A 236 -5.23 -22.03 3.29
C PRO A 236 -6.47 -22.94 3.32
N ALA A 237 -7.57 -22.43 3.85
CA ALA A 237 -8.86 -23.15 3.86
C ALA A 237 -9.50 -23.21 2.47
N PHE A 238 -9.23 -22.21 1.62
CA PHE A 238 -9.71 -22.15 0.23
C PHE A 238 -8.77 -21.31 -0.62
N GLN A 239 -8.86 -21.47 -1.95
CA GLN A 239 -8.03 -20.73 -2.89
C GLN A 239 -8.83 -20.27 -4.10
N TYR A 240 -8.52 -19.07 -4.58
CA TYR A 240 -8.99 -18.56 -5.88
C TYR A 240 -7.79 -18.47 -6.82
N LEU A 241 -7.75 -19.36 -7.82
CA LEU A 241 -6.60 -19.50 -8.71
C LEU A 241 -6.77 -18.64 -9.96
N GLY A 242 -5.73 -17.89 -10.31
CA GLY A 242 -5.59 -17.15 -11.56
C GLY A 242 -4.32 -17.55 -12.32
N LYS A 243 -4.12 -16.98 -13.51
CA LYS A 243 -2.97 -17.33 -14.38
C LYS A 243 -1.62 -16.94 -13.77
N THR A 244 -1.53 -15.80 -13.13
CA THR A 244 -0.27 -15.25 -12.58
C THR A 244 -0.35 -14.98 -11.08
N THR A 245 -1.56 -14.90 -10.55
CA THR A 245 -1.86 -14.55 -9.15
C THR A 245 -2.91 -15.50 -8.64
N ARG A 246 -2.82 -15.87 -7.37
CA ARG A 246 -3.89 -16.54 -6.62
C ARG A 246 -4.20 -15.77 -5.34
N PHE A 247 -5.35 -16.05 -4.77
CA PHE A 247 -5.72 -15.57 -3.44
C PHE A 247 -5.96 -16.76 -2.53
N ASP A 248 -5.16 -16.84 -1.47
CA ASP A 248 -5.27 -17.85 -0.42
C ASP A 248 -6.20 -17.31 0.68
N GLY A 249 -7.20 -18.09 1.07
CA GLY A 249 -8.16 -17.71 2.08
C GLY A 249 -7.99 -18.47 3.39
N TYR A 250 -8.07 -17.75 4.51
CA TYR A 250 -7.97 -18.31 5.85
C TYR A 250 -9.20 -17.94 6.68
N ILE A 251 -9.59 -18.83 7.59
CA ILE A 251 -10.67 -18.59 8.54
C ILE A 251 -10.17 -17.72 9.70
N PRO A 252 -11.04 -16.87 10.26
CA PRO A 252 -10.79 -16.18 11.54
C PRO A 252 -10.48 -17.14 12.68
N LEU A 253 -9.84 -16.65 13.74
CA LEU A 253 -9.60 -17.38 14.97
C LEU A 253 -10.78 -17.25 15.93
#